data_1a550e9197be3cbb383f1a53a4c9271a
#
_entry.id   1a550e9197be3cbb383f1a53a4c9271a
#
_cell.length_a   1.000
_cell.length_b   1.000
_cell.length_c   1.000
_cell.angle_alpha   90.00
_cell.angle_beta   90.00
_cell.angle_gamma   90.00
#
_symmetry.space_group_name_H-M   'P 1'
#
loop_
_entity.id
_entity.type
_entity.pdbx_description
1 polymer ?
#
loop_
_entity_poly.entity_id
_entity_poly.type
_entity_poly.pdbx_seq_one_letter_code
_entity_poly.pdbx_strand_id
1 'polypeptide(L)'
;MLPAEQQQQQASWVDRQLLRELPDAWRIAYLFFALALMLVLGTGLMINPATISTFVDSVGVDQQPIAQTYLPLVLFPILFVYNFLWAALRSPQLLVLIVCITYAIVYAAIAFQSMVHSHVPAWLAWILFYTTNTKSVLFPVMLWSV
;
A
#
# COMPACT_ATOMS: atom_id res chain seq x y z
N MET A 1 36.20 -7.73 -17.75
CA MET A 1 34.95 -8.45 -17.40
C MET A 1 35.34 -9.67 -16.58
N LEU A 2 34.89 -9.75 -15.35
CA LEU A 2 35.15 -10.92 -14.48
C LEU A 2 34.28 -12.09 -14.98
N PRO A 3 34.78 -13.33 -14.93
CA PRO A 3 34.00 -14.50 -15.31
C PRO A 3 32.79 -14.65 -14.42
N ALA A 4 31.69 -15.16 -14.99
CA ALA A 4 30.38 -15.27 -14.35
C ALA A 4 30.43 -16.02 -12.99
N GLU A 5 31.29 -17.00 -12.84
CA GLU A 5 31.52 -17.72 -11.60
C GLU A 5 32.09 -16.83 -10.49
N GLN A 6 32.99 -15.90 -10.81
CA GLN A 6 33.53 -14.96 -9.81
C GLN A 6 32.50 -13.91 -9.39
N GLN A 7 31.61 -13.48 -10.29
CA GLN A 7 30.49 -12.58 -9.95
C GLN A 7 29.49 -13.27 -9.02
N GLN A 8 29.20 -14.54 -9.28
CA GLN A 8 28.28 -15.32 -8.44
C GLN A 8 28.88 -15.64 -7.07
N GLN A 9 30.17 -15.87 -7.00
CA GLN A 9 30.90 -16.08 -5.74
C GLN A 9 30.99 -14.78 -4.91
N GLN A 10 31.22 -13.63 -5.55
CA GLN A 10 31.20 -12.33 -4.88
C GLN A 10 29.80 -11.97 -4.34
N ALA A 11 28.74 -12.19 -5.13
CA ALA A 11 27.37 -11.96 -4.68
C ALA A 11 27.02 -12.83 -3.47
N SER A 12 27.37 -14.12 -3.50
CA SER A 12 27.12 -15.03 -2.39
C SER A 12 27.96 -14.71 -1.14
N TRP A 13 29.11 -14.07 -1.31
CA TRP A 13 29.99 -13.66 -0.22
C TRP A 13 29.49 -12.37 0.43
N VAL A 14 29.07 -11.40 -0.37
CA VAL A 14 28.48 -10.15 0.11
C VAL A 14 27.21 -10.42 0.91
N ASP A 15 26.32 -11.28 0.41
CA ASP A 15 25.08 -11.66 1.10
C ASP A 15 25.37 -12.35 2.46
N ARG A 16 26.36 -13.24 2.51
CA ARG A 16 26.72 -13.93 3.74
C ARG A 16 27.37 -13.01 4.79
N GLN A 17 28.19 -12.04 4.36
CA GLN A 17 28.81 -11.10 5.30
C GLN A 17 27.82 -10.06 5.81
N LEU A 18 26.99 -9.47 4.93
CA LEU A 18 25.98 -8.49 5.32
C LEU A 18 24.97 -9.07 6.33
N LEU A 19 24.52 -10.31 6.14
CA LEU A 19 23.59 -10.96 7.05
C LEU A 19 24.25 -11.42 8.36
N ARG A 20 25.57 -11.66 8.38
CA ARG A 20 26.27 -12.15 9.56
C ARG A 20 26.73 -11.03 10.49
N GLU A 21 26.97 -9.84 9.97
CA GLU A 21 27.44 -8.68 10.75
C GLU A 21 26.30 -7.82 11.33
N LEU A 22 25.04 -8.05 10.90
CA LEU A 22 23.91 -7.33 11.48
C LEU A 22 23.57 -7.89 12.86
N PRO A 23 23.45 -7.04 13.90
CA PRO A 23 22.91 -7.45 15.21
C PRO A 23 21.57 -8.17 15.03
N ASP A 24 21.29 -9.17 15.87
CA ASP A 24 20.07 -9.97 15.75
C ASP A 24 18.79 -9.13 15.77
N ALA A 25 18.79 -8.00 16.47
CA ALA A 25 17.71 -7.02 16.47
C ALA A 25 17.42 -6.45 15.07
N TRP A 26 18.45 -6.19 14.27
CA TRP A 26 18.30 -5.68 12.90
C TRP A 26 17.78 -6.74 11.93
N ARG A 27 18.19 -8.00 12.11
CA ARG A 27 17.65 -9.11 11.29
C ARG A 27 16.15 -9.28 11.51
N ILE A 28 15.71 -9.20 12.76
CA ILE A 28 14.30 -9.27 13.13
C ILE A 28 13.55 -8.09 12.51
N ALA A 29 14.09 -6.87 12.61
CA ALA A 29 13.49 -5.68 12.00
C ALA A 29 13.37 -5.81 10.47
N TYR A 30 14.39 -6.30 9.78
CA TYR A 30 14.35 -6.55 8.34
C TYR A 30 13.31 -7.61 7.95
N LEU A 31 13.19 -8.69 8.73
CA LEU A 31 12.17 -9.71 8.48
C LEU A 31 10.75 -9.14 8.63
N PHE A 32 10.51 -8.37 9.70
CA PHE A 32 9.22 -7.70 9.88
C PHE A 32 8.92 -6.69 8.76
N PHE A 33 9.93 -5.92 8.35
CA PHE A 33 9.78 -4.98 7.22
C PHE A 33 9.48 -5.70 5.91
N ALA A 34 10.22 -6.77 5.59
CA ALA A 34 9.99 -7.58 4.40
C ALA A 34 8.61 -8.24 4.42
N LEU A 35 8.17 -8.76 5.58
CA LEU A 35 6.85 -9.33 5.76
C LEU A 35 5.75 -8.26 5.58
N ALA A 36 5.93 -7.09 6.18
CA ALA A 36 5.00 -5.98 6.02
C ALA A 36 4.89 -5.52 4.56
N LEU A 37 6.03 -5.39 3.87
CA LEU A 37 6.08 -5.05 2.46
C LEU A 37 5.37 -6.11 1.60
N MET A 38 5.63 -7.39 1.86
CA MET A 38 4.99 -8.52 1.16
C MET A 38 3.47 -8.51 1.36
N LEU A 39 3.00 -8.25 2.60
CA LEU A 39 1.57 -8.15 2.89
C LEU A 39 0.92 -6.96 2.19
N VAL A 40 1.57 -5.80 2.18
CA VAL A 40 1.06 -4.60 1.50
C VAL A 40 0.97 -4.82 -0.01
N LEU A 41 2.03 -5.34 -0.63
CA LEU A 41 2.05 -5.64 -2.07
C LEU A 41 1.07 -6.76 -2.42
N GLY A 42 1.05 -7.84 -1.64
CA GLY A 42 0.16 -8.98 -1.87
C GLY A 42 -1.32 -8.60 -1.77
N THR A 43 -1.69 -7.82 -0.75
CA THR A 43 -3.05 -7.30 -0.64
C THR A 43 -3.41 -6.34 -1.78
N GLY A 44 -2.45 -5.55 -2.27
CA GLY A 44 -2.64 -4.69 -3.45
C GLY A 44 -2.94 -5.50 -4.70
N LEU A 45 -2.18 -6.55 -4.96
CA LEU A 45 -2.37 -7.43 -6.12
C LEU A 45 -3.74 -8.14 -6.11
N MET A 46 -4.28 -8.45 -4.93
CA MET A 46 -5.59 -9.10 -4.80
C MET A 46 -6.76 -8.10 -4.84
N ILE A 47 -6.63 -6.97 -4.13
CA ILE A 47 -7.71 -6.00 -3.98
C ILE A 47 -7.90 -5.15 -5.24
N ASN A 48 -6.84 -4.80 -5.97
CA ASN A 48 -6.94 -3.95 -7.15
C ASN A 48 -7.83 -4.54 -8.25
N PRO A 49 -7.66 -5.80 -8.69
CA PRO A 49 -8.55 -6.39 -9.70
C PRO A 49 -10.01 -6.46 -9.23
N ALA A 50 -10.23 -6.84 -7.97
CA ALA A 50 -11.58 -6.90 -7.40
C ALA A 50 -12.23 -5.52 -7.33
N THR A 51 -11.47 -4.48 -6.99
CA THR A 51 -11.96 -3.09 -6.99
C THR A 51 -12.34 -2.62 -8.37
N ILE A 52 -11.51 -2.90 -9.38
CA ILE A 52 -11.78 -2.53 -10.78
C ILE A 52 -13.04 -3.25 -11.28
N SER A 53 -13.15 -4.56 -11.03
CA SER A 53 -14.35 -5.33 -11.40
C SER A 53 -15.60 -4.75 -10.75
N THR A 54 -15.59 -4.52 -9.43
CA THR A 54 -16.72 -3.92 -8.72
C THR A 54 -17.07 -2.52 -9.25
N PHE A 55 -16.08 -1.71 -9.59
CA PHE A 55 -16.27 -0.39 -10.15
C PHE A 55 -16.92 -0.46 -11.52
N VAL A 56 -16.43 -1.31 -12.41
CA VAL A 56 -16.95 -1.52 -13.76
C VAL A 56 -18.38 -2.04 -13.71
N ASP A 57 -18.67 -3.00 -12.83
CA ASP A 57 -20.00 -3.59 -12.68
C ASP A 57 -21.03 -2.61 -12.11
N SER A 58 -20.61 -1.69 -11.24
CA SER A 58 -21.52 -0.76 -10.54
C SER A 58 -21.65 0.59 -11.22
N VAL A 59 -20.63 1.06 -11.92
CA VAL A 59 -20.56 2.43 -12.48
C VAL A 59 -20.47 2.40 -14.02
N GLY A 60 -19.83 1.40 -14.58
CA GLY A 60 -19.62 1.22 -16.01
C GLY A 60 -18.18 1.41 -16.45
N VAL A 61 -17.82 0.73 -17.54
CA VAL A 61 -16.47 0.75 -18.13
C VAL A 61 -16.05 2.16 -18.58
N ASP A 62 -16.98 2.92 -19.12
CA ASP A 62 -16.74 4.27 -19.68
C ASP A 62 -16.32 5.28 -18.61
N GLN A 63 -16.65 5.03 -17.35
CA GLN A 63 -16.33 5.91 -16.24
C GLN A 63 -14.92 5.65 -15.66
N GLN A 64 -14.31 4.53 -15.99
CA GLN A 64 -12.98 4.16 -15.46
C GLN A 64 -11.88 5.16 -15.89
N PRO A 65 -11.76 5.59 -17.16
CA PRO A 65 -10.77 6.60 -17.56
C PRO A 65 -10.98 7.94 -16.84
N ILE A 66 -12.25 8.31 -16.64
CA ILE A 66 -12.63 9.54 -15.93
C ILE A 66 -12.17 9.44 -14.46
N ALA A 67 -12.43 8.31 -13.80
CA ALA A 67 -11.99 8.07 -12.43
C ALA A 67 -10.46 8.15 -12.28
N GLN A 68 -9.72 7.61 -13.24
CA GLN A 68 -8.26 7.69 -13.25
C GLN A 68 -7.76 9.12 -13.45
N THR A 69 -8.44 9.92 -14.27
CA THR A 69 -8.09 11.34 -14.48
C THR A 69 -8.27 12.17 -13.22
N TYR A 70 -9.29 11.88 -12.40
CA TYR A 70 -9.52 12.57 -11.13
C TYR A 70 -8.65 12.03 -9.97
N LEU A 71 -7.96 10.92 -10.15
CA LEU A 71 -7.12 10.32 -9.10
C LEU A 71 -6.05 11.28 -8.54
N PRO A 72 -5.30 12.04 -9.36
CA PRO A 72 -4.33 13.00 -8.84
C PRO A 72 -4.99 14.10 -8.00
N LEU A 73 -6.20 14.53 -8.35
CA LEU A 73 -6.95 15.54 -7.60
C LEU A 73 -7.33 15.06 -6.19
N VAL A 74 -7.63 13.77 -6.06
CA VAL A 74 -7.93 13.14 -4.75
C VAL A 74 -6.64 12.87 -3.97
N LEU A 75 -5.58 12.43 -4.66
CA LEU A 75 -4.29 12.14 -4.04
C LEU A 75 -3.62 13.38 -3.45
N PHE A 76 -3.70 14.52 -4.14
CA PHE A 76 -3.02 15.74 -3.72
C PHE A 76 -3.43 16.20 -2.30
N PRO A 77 -4.71 16.36 -1.95
CA PRO A 77 -5.09 16.75 -0.60
C PRO A 77 -4.74 15.67 0.44
N ILE A 78 -4.81 14.38 0.09
CA ILE A 78 -4.44 13.30 1.00
C ILE A 78 -2.94 13.34 1.32
N LEU A 79 -2.09 13.53 0.32
CA LEU A 79 -0.65 13.69 0.51
C LEU A 79 -0.32 14.96 1.29
N PHE A 80 -1.06 16.04 1.06
CA PHE A 80 -0.91 17.29 1.81
C PHE A 80 -1.22 17.08 3.29
N VAL A 81 -2.37 16.44 3.60
CA VAL A 81 -2.74 16.09 4.98
C VAL A 81 -1.72 15.15 5.61
N TYR A 82 -1.24 14.16 4.85
CA TYR A 82 -0.19 13.24 5.32
C TYR A 82 1.09 13.99 5.70
N ASN A 83 1.59 14.87 4.83
CA ASN A 83 2.79 15.65 5.10
C ASN A 83 2.60 16.62 6.28
N PHE A 84 1.41 17.21 6.41
CA PHE A 84 1.07 18.07 7.55
C PHE A 84 1.07 17.27 8.86
N LEU A 85 0.45 16.10 8.86
CA LEU A 85 0.44 15.20 10.02
C LEU A 85 1.85 14.69 10.35
N TRP A 86 2.66 14.42 9.33
CA TRP A 86 4.07 14.05 9.50
C TRP A 86 4.85 15.14 10.23
N ALA A 87 4.65 16.40 9.84
CA ALA A 87 5.31 17.54 10.48
C ALA A 87 4.79 17.79 11.91
N ALA A 88 3.51 17.52 12.16
CA ALA A 88 2.87 17.74 13.46
C ALA A 88 3.14 16.62 14.47
N LEU A 89 3.22 15.37 14.01
CA LEU A 89 3.43 14.19 14.85
C LEU A 89 4.94 13.91 14.95
N ARG A 90 5.48 13.99 16.15
CA ARG A 90 6.90 13.71 16.42
C ARG A 90 7.28 12.22 16.28
N SER A 91 6.29 11.33 16.12
CA SER A 91 6.48 9.89 16.04
C SER A 91 5.97 9.34 14.71
N PRO A 92 6.84 8.88 13.79
CA PRO A 92 6.44 8.28 12.53
C PRO A 92 5.61 7.00 12.72
N GLN A 93 5.87 6.24 13.77
CA GLN A 93 5.15 5.01 14.08
C GLN A 93 3.67 5.26 14.38
N LEU A 94 3.37 6.35 15.10
CA LEU A 94 2.00 6.75 15.43
C LEU A 94 1.23 7.17 14.16
N LEU A 95 1.89 7.85 13.23
CA LEU A 95 1.29 8.22 11.95
C LEU A 95 0.93 6.98 11.12
N VAL A 96 1.86 6.02 11.01
CA VAL A 96 1.60 4.75 10.33
C VAL A 96 0.41 4.03 10.94
N LEU A 97 0.34 3.96 12.28
CA LEU A 97 -0.77 3.33 13.00
C LEU A 97 -2.10 4.02 12.69
N ILE A 98 -2.16 5.36 12.75
CA ILE A 98 -3.38 6.13 12.45
C ILE A 98 -3.85 5.85 11.02
N VAL A 99 -2.95 5.88 10.05
CA VAL A 99 -3.30 5.62 8.64
C VAL A 99 -3.79 4.19 8.47
N CYS A 100 -3.11 3.19 9.03
CA CYS A 100 -3.55 1.79 8.98
C CYS A 100 -4.95 1.59 9.58
N ILE A 101 -5.22 2.18 10.74
CA ILE A 101 -6.54 2.10 11.40
C ILE A 101 -7.60 2.78 10.52
N THR A 102 -7.30 3.95 9.95
CA THR A 102 -8.23 4.67 9.06
C THR A 102 -8.63 3.81 7.85
N TYR A 103 -7.64 3.22 7.16
CA TYR A 103 -7.92 2.33 6.04
C TYR A 103 -8.68 1.06 6.47
N ALA A 104 -8.34 0.47 7.62
CA ALA A 104 -9.05 -0.69 8.15
C ALA A 104 -10.52 -0.40 8.41
N ILE A 105 -10.84 0.77 9.00
CA ILE A 105 -12.22 1.21 9.25
C ILE A 105 -12.96 1.42 7.92
N VAL A 106 -12.34 2.08 6.94
CA VAL A 106 -12.97 2.33 5.64
C VAL A 106 -13.27 1.02 4.92
N TYR A 107 -12.31 0.08 4.87
CA TYR A 107 -12.54 -1.22 4.24
C TYR A 107 -13.58 -2.06 5.01
N ALA A 108 -13.58 -2.02 6.33
CA ALA A 108 -14.60 -2.71 7.14
C ALA A 108 -16.01 -2.14 6.88
N ALA A 109 -16.15 -0.82 6.78
CA ALA A 109 -17.41 -0.17 6.45
C ALA A 109 -17.89 -0.55 5.05
N ILE A 110 -16.99 -0.58 4.05
CA ILE A 110 -17.32 -0.99 2.68
C ILE A 110 -17.74 -2.48 2.65
N ALA A 111 -17.00 -3.35 3.34
CA ALA A 111 -17.33 -4.77 3.42
C ALA A 111 -18.70 -5.00 4.08
N PHE A 112 -18.98 -4.28 5.17
CA PHE A 112 -20.28 -4.34 5.84
C PHE A 112 -21.42 -3.91 4.91
N GLN A 113 -21.26 -2.80 4.21
CA GLN A 113 -22.26 -2.31 3.24
C GLN A 113 -22.48 -3.30 2.09
N SER A 114 -21.43 -3.93 1.60
CA SER A 114 -21.51 -4.94 0.54
C SER A 114 -22.22 -6.23 1.00
N MET A 115 -22.17 -6.54 2.30
CA MET A 115 -22.91 -7.69 2.85
C MET A 115 -24.41 -7.40 3.02
N VAL A 116 -24.75 -6.14 3.33
CA VAL A 116 -26.14 -5.73 3.57
C VAL A 116 -26.92 -5.53 2.26
N HIS A 117 -26.24 -5.10 1.21
CA HIS A 117 -26.84 -4.78 -0.08
C HIS A 117 -26.46 -5.83 -1.12
N SER A 118 -27.43 -6.37 -1.85
CA SER A 118 -27.21 -7.33 -2.94
C SER A 118 -26.42 -6.74 -4.13
N HIS A 119 -26.40 -5.42 -4.25
CA HIS A 119 -25.63 -4.68 -5.25
C HIS A 119 -24.83 -3.56 -4.59
N VAL A 120 -23.58 -3.39 -5.00
CA VAL A 120 -22.74 -2.29 -4.52
C VAL A 120 -23.23 -1.00 -5.17
N PRO A 121 -23.70 -0.01 -4.39
CA PRO A 121 -24.14 1.25 -4.94
C PRO A 121 -22.97 2.01 -5.60
N ALA A 122 -23.24 2.74 -6.68
CA ALA A 122 -22.22 3.43 -7.48
C ALA A 122 -21.31 4.35 -6.62
N TRP A 123 -21.88 5.11 -5.67
CA TRP A 123 -21.09 5.97 -4.79
C TRP A 123 -20.08 5.20 -3.93
N LEU A 124 -20.42 3.97 -3.49
CA LEU A 124 -19.55 3.11 -2.71
C LEU A 124 -18.41 2.55 -3.58
N ALA A 125 -18.72 2.21 -4.85
CA ALA A 125 -17.71 1.79 -5.82
C ALA A 125 -16.67 2.89 -6.09
N TRP A 126 -17.10 4.16 -6.16
CA TRP A 126 -16.20 5.32 -6.25
C TRP A 126 -15.29 5.44 -5.03
N ILE A 127 -15.85 5.34 -3.82
CA ILE A 127 -15.05 5.38 -2.58
C ILE A 127 -14.05 4.23 -2.55
N LEU A 128 -14.47 3.00 -2.88
CA LEU A 128 -13.60 1.84 -2.92
C LEU A 128 -12.45 2.04 -3.92
N PHE A 129 -12.76 2.54 -5.12
CA PHE A 129 -11.77 2.79 -6.16
C PHE A 129 -10.69 3.79 -5.70
N TYR A 130 -11.10 4.94 -5.17
CA TYR A 130 -10.13 5.94 -4.70
C TYR A 130 -9.37 5.47 -3.46
N THR A 131 -10.03 4.82 -2.51
CA THR A 131 -9.37 4.27 -1.31
C THR A 131 -8.29 3.27 -1.68
N THR A 132 -8.56 2.36 -2.62
CA THR A 132 -7.60 1.34 -3.04
C THR A 132 -6.41 1.96 -3.78
N ASN A 133 -6.66 2.91 -4.67
CA ASN A 133 -5.58 3.58 -5.41
C ASN A 133 -4.72 4.49 -4.50
N THR A 134 -5.34 5.23 -3.56
CA THR A 134 -4.60 6.06 -2.60
C THR A 134 -3.76 5.22 -1.65
N LYS A 135 -4.25 4.07 -1.21
CA LYS A 135 -3.48 3.11 -0.42
C LYS A 135 -2.21 2.67 -1.16
N SER A 136 -2.32 2.35 -2.44
CA SER A 136 -1.20 1.87 -3.25
C SER A 136 -0.06 2.90 -3.39
N VAL A 137 -0.36 4.18 -3.23
CA VAL A 137 0.63 5.26 -3.24
C VAL A 137 1.16 5.57 -1.83
N LEU A 138 0.26 5.68 -0.85
CA LEU A 138 0.63 6.09 0.51
C LEU A 138 1.48 5.05 1.24
N PHE A 139 1.13 3.77 1.17
CA PHE A 139 1.82 2.74 1.93
C PHE A 139 3.31 2.59 1.56
N PRO A 140 3.72 2.57 0.28
CA PRO A 140 5.14 2.61 -0.06
C PRO A 140 5.85 3.86 0.48
N VAL A 141 5.24 5.05 0.34
CA VAL A 141 5.82 6.30 0.86
C VAL A 141 6.03 6.22 2.37
N MET A 142 5.05 5.69 3.10
CA MET A 142 5.13 5.50 4.55
C MET A 142 6.23 4.52 4.96
N LEU A 143 6.36 3.39 4.24
CA LEU A 143 7.39 2.39 4.52
C LEU A 143 8.80 2.93 4.30
N TRP A 144 8.99 3.84 3.33
CA TRP A 144 10.28 4.50 3.09
C TRP A 144 10.62 5.59 4.10
N SER A 145 9.64 6.06 4.86
CA SER A 145 9.81 7.16 5.82
C SER A 145 10.06 6.70 7.27
N VAL A 146 9.94 5.41 7.56
CA VAL A 146 10.18 4.78 8.86
C VAL A 146 11.56 4.14 8.90
#